data_bf2e1e752236dd61a4183139e317dbc3
#
_entry.id   bf2e1e752236dd61a4183139e317dbc3
#
_cell.length_a   1.000
_cell.length_b   1.000
_cell.length_c   1.000
_cell.angle_alpha   90.00
_cell.angle_beta   90.00
_cell.angle_gamma   90.00
#
_symmetry.space_group_name_H-M   'P 1'
#
loop_
_entity.id
_entity.type
_entity.pdbx_description
1 polymer ?
#
loop_
_entity_poly.entity_id
_entity_poly.type
_entity_poly.pdbx_seq_one_letter_code
_entity_poly.pdbx_strand_id
1 'polypeptide(L)'
;EVKVLSTPTLTEDVAYAAMFAVSAYTANFDRAMEVITLLNTNAEAKNLLQYGVEGVNYELDDNGALVYLNDAYRMNNLYTGNALLSYPAPDEAADSRENGKAANRDSRVSPYFGLSDVADEIDTQLVEDMRTLSDTYMARMYACANATELADFFENVKTELYAEPVYKAAFSTGDDSNSPYAVYARWVEKLWPSA
;
A
#
# COMPACT_ATOMS: atom_id res chain seq x y z
N GLU A 1 18.61 -6.19 15.83
CA GLU A 1 18.66 -6.87 14.53
C GLU A 1 17.25 -6.80 13.92
N VAL A 2 17.12 -6.23 12.71
CA VAL A 2 15.86 -6.16 11.98
C VAL A 2 15.80 -7.37 11.04
N LYS A 3 14.72 -8.16 11.12
CA LYS A 3 14.50 -9.30 10.25
C LYS A 3 13.36 -9.00 9.28
N VAL A 4 13.62 -9.09 7.98
CA VAL A 4 12.57 -9.02 6.95
C VAL A 4 11.74 -10.29 7.00
N LEU A 5 10.44 -10.17 7.27
CA LEU A 5 9.52 -11.31 7.41
C LEU A 5 8.84 -11.69 6.11
N SER A 6 8.72 -10.76 5.16
CA SER A 6 8.07 -11.00 3.88
C SER A 6 8.67 -10.13 2.78
N THR A 7 8.55 -10.59 1.53
CA THR A 7 8.86 -9.75 0.36
C THR A 7 7.83 -8.62 0.26
N PRO A 8 8.24 -7.37 -0.01
CA PRO A 8 7.32 -6.27 -0.26
C PRO A 8 6.35 -6.63 -1.40
N THR A 9 5.07 -6.33 -1.20
CA THR A 9 4.03 -6.57 -2.19
C THR A 9 3.41 -5.25 -2.60
N LEU A 10 3.38 -4.99 -3.90
CA LEU A 10 2.70 -3.82 -4.47
C LEU A 10 1.20 -4.13 -4.58
N THR A 11 0.40 -3.42 -3.81
CA THR A 11 -1.06 -3.41 -3.89
C THR A 11 -1.54 -2.10 -4.50
N GLU A 12 -2.81 -2.01 -4.89
CA GLU A 12 -3.40 -0.76 -5.40
C GLU A 12 -3.38 0.33 -4.34
N ASP A 13 -3.67 0.01 -3.09
CA ASP A 13 -3.62 0.96 -1.97
C ASP A 13 -2.24 1.59 -1.82
N VAL A 14 -1.18 0.81 -2.01
CA VAL A 14 0.20 1.31 -1.97
C VAL A 14 0.53 2.12 -3.22
N ALA A 15 0.11 1.65 -4.41
CA ALA A 15 0.40 2.31 -5.68
C ALA A 15 -0.29 3.68 -5.79
N TYR A 16 -1.50 3.81 -5.24
CA TYR A 16 -2.33 5.01 -5.32
C TYR A 16 -2.42 5.78 -3.98
N ALA A 17 -1.59 5.44 -3.00
CA ALA A 17 -1.60 6.06 -1.66
C ALA A 17 -1.40 7.58 -1.69
N ALA A 18 -0.62 8.09 -2.66
CA ALA A 18 -0.41 9.52 -2.85
C ALA A 18 -0.29 9.83 -4.35
N MET A 19 -1.15 10.72 -4.83
CA MET A 19 -1.19 11.11 -6.24
C MET A 19 -1.32 12.62 -6.39
N PHE A 20 -0.70 13.16 -7.43
CA PHE A 20 -1.01 14.50 -7.90
C PHE A 20 -2.21 14.47 -8.84
N ALA A 21 -3.08 15.44 -8.73
CA ALA A 21 -4.17 15.64 -9.66
C ALA A 21 -4.07 17.03 -10.32
N VAL A 22 -4.36 17.07 -11.60
CA VAL A 22 -4.48 18.32 -12.34
C VAL A 22 -5.96 18.60 -12.60
N SER A 23 -6.43 19.80 -12.24
CA SER A 23 -7.82 20.18 -12.49
C SER A 23 -8.15 20.13 -13.99
N ALA A 24 -9.29 19.53 -14.33
CA ALA A 24 -9.81 19.52 -15.71
C ALA A 24 -10.11 20.93 -16.25
N TYR A 25 -10.24 21.93 -15.36
CA TYR A 25 -10.50 23.31 -15.72
C TYR A 25 -9.24 24.18 -15.79
N THR A 26 -8.03 23.59 -15.66
CA THR A 26 -6.81 24.38 -15.76
C THR A 26 -6.60 24.94 -17.17
N ALA A 27 -6.24 26.21 -17.24
CA ALA A 27 -5.82 26.84 -18.51
C ALA A 27 -4.37 26.52 -18.90
N ASN A 28 -3.59 25.88 -17.99
CA ASN A 28 -2.15 25.66 -18.13
C ASN A 28 -1.77 24.20 -17.82
N PHE A 29 -2.41 23.25 -18.50
CA PHE A 29 -2.19 21.83 -18.27
C PHE A 29 -0.72 21.43 -18.43
N ASP A 30 -0.07 21.85 -19.52
CA ASP A 30 1.33 21.50 -19.80
C ASP A 30 2.26 21.99 -18.68
N ARG A 31 2.05 23.21 -18.18
CA ARG A 31 2.85 23.74 -17.08
C ARG A 31 2.60 22.99 -15.77
N ALA A 32 1.38 22.57 -15.51
CA ALA A 32 1.08 21.73 -14.34
C ALA A 32 1.80 20.36 -14.43
N MET A 33 1.81 19.76 -15.62
CA MET A 33 2.52 18.50 -15.86
C MET A 33 4.04 18.67 -15.77
N GLU A 34 4.61 19.80 -16.22
CA GLU A 34 6.03 20.12 -16.04
C GLU A 34 6.40 20.17 -14.54
N VAL A 35 5.59 20.81 -13.69
CA VAL A 35 5.83 20.88 -12.25
C VAL A 35 5.77 19.49 -11.63
N ILE A 36 4.76 18.68 -11.95
CA ILE A 36 4.65 17.30 -11.45
C ILE A 36 5.88 16.48 -11.89
N THR A 37 6.28 16.60 -13.14
CA THR A 37 7.47 15.92 -13.66
C THR A 37 8.73 16.35 -12.92
N LEU A 38 8.91 17.66 -12.70
CA LEU A 38 10.04 18.20 -11.96
C LEU A 38 10.15 17.63 -10.55
N LEU A 39 9.04 17.59 -9.81
CA LEU A 39 8.98 17.05 -8.44
C LEU A 39 9.23 15.54 -8.37
N ASN A 40 9.08 14.83 -9.48
CA ASN A 40 9.32 13.38 -9.55
C ASN A 40 10.66 12.99 -10.18
N THR A 41 11.40 13.94 -10.74
CA THR A 41 12.67 13.67 -11.47
C THR A 41 13.84 14.52 -11.00
N ASN A 42 13.62 15.63 -10.31
CA ASN A 42 14.67 16.57 -9.87
C ASN A 42 14.74 16.61 -8.33
N ALA A 43 15.86 16.16 -7.78
CA ALA A 43 16.07 16.11 -6.34
C ALA A 43 16.11 17.50 -5.68
N GLU A 44 16.69 18.50 -6.36
CA GLU A 44 16.76 19.87 -5.82
C GLU A 44 15.36 20.47 -5.65
N ALA A 45 14.53 20.39 -6.69
CA ALA A 45 13.14 20.88 -6.64
C ALA A 45 12.31 20.11 -5.59
N LYS A 46 12.51 18.81 -5.50
CA LYS A 46 11.85 17.96 -4.49
C LYS A 46 12.21 18.37 -3.07
N ASN A 47 13.50 18.53 -2.78
CA ASN A 47 13.99 18.88 -1.44
C ASN A 47 13.64 20.33 -1.08
N LEU A 48 13.70 21.26 -2.05
CA LEU A 48 13.23 22.64 -1.85
C LEU A 48 11.75 22.70 -1.45
N LEU A 49 10.89 21.94 -2.14
CA LEU A 49 9.47 21.89 -1.80
C LEU A 49 9.23 21.21 -0.44
N GLN A 50 9.99 20.18 -0.11
CA GLN A 50 9.76 19.40 1.10
C GLN A 50 10.36 20.03 2.35
N TYR A 51 11.57 20.54 2.26
CA TYR A 51 12.37 20.98 3.40
C TYR A 51 12.65 22.47 3.43
N GLY A 52 12.37 23.20 2.34
CA GLY A 52 12.66 24.62 2.22
C GLY A 52 14.09 24.88 1.70
N VAL A 53 14.70 25.94 2.19
CA VAL A 53 15.99 26.44 1.72
C VAL A 53 17.12 25.97 2.63
N GLU A 54 18.14 25.35 2.03
CA GLU A 54 19.38 24.97 2.73
C GLU A 54 20.09 26.20 3.34
N GLY A 55 20.61 26.04 4.54
CA GLY A 55 21.21 27.13 5.33
C GLY A 55 20.19 28.04 6.01
N VAL A 56 18.87 27.89 5.71
CA VAL A 56 17.79 28.65 6.34
C VAL A 56 16.87 27.74 7.13
N ASN A 57 16.34 26.68 6.50
CA ASN A 57 15.42 25.74 7.13
C ASN A 57 16.10 24.45 7.57
N TYR A 58 17.12 24.02 6.85
CA TYR A 58 17.90 22.82 7.13
C TYR A 58 19.35 22.98 6.66
N GLU A 59 20.19 22.06 7.09
CA GLU A 59 21.51 21.78 6.53
C GLU A 59 21.73 20.27 6.42
N LEU A 60 22.78 19.86 5.73
CA LEU A 60 23.17 18.45 5.65
C LEU A 60 24.38 18.22 6.57
N ASP A 61 24.36 17.12 7.31
CA ASP A 61 25.51 16.66 8.09
C ASP A 61 26.60 16.05 7.19
N ASP A 62 27.72 15.66 7.81
CA ASP A 62 28.87 15.05 7.12
C ASP A 62 28.53 13.73 6.39
N ASN A 63 27.41 13.11 6.71
CA ASN A 63 26.91 11.88 6.08
C ASN A 63 25.83 12.16 5.02
N GLY A 64 25.49 13.44 4.79
CA GLY A 64 24.44 13.85 3.87
C GLY A 64 23.02 13.64 4.43
N ALA A 65 22.87 13.40 5.73
CA ALA A 65 21.59 13.37 6.39
C ALA A 65 21.12 14.78 6.76
N LEU A 66 19.80 14.98 6.73
CA LEU A 66 19.17 16.27 6.94
C LEU A 66 19.17 16.62 8.45
N VAL A 67 19.55 17.85 8.75
CA VAL A 67 19.47 18.46 10.09
C VAL A 67 18.58 19.68 10.02
N TYR A 68 17.47 19.68 10.75
CA TYR A 68 16.58 20.84 10.79
C TYR A 68 17.19 21.99 11.60
N LEU A 69 17.22 23.20 11.01
CA LEU A 69 17.65 24.41 11.71
C LEU A 69 16.50 25.08 12.47
N ASN A 70 15.26 24.85 12.03
CA ASN A 70 14.03 25.35 12.67
C ASN A 70 12.80 24.58 12.17
N ASP A 71 11.64 24.85 12.77
CA ASP A 71 10.35 24.25 12.42
C ASP A 71 9.46 25.18 11.56
N ALA A 72 10.01 26.22 10.96
CA ALA A 72 9.22 27.22 10.23
C ALA A 72 8.64 26.66 8.93
N TYR A 73 9.29 25.70 8.29
CA TYR A 73 8.84 25.08 7.06
C TYR A 73 9.24 23.61 6.98
N ARG A 74 8.23 22.77 6.77
CA ARG A 74 8.40 21.34 6.48
C ARG A 74 7.12 20.76 5.89
N MET A 75 7.21 20.09 4.76
CA MET A 75 6.09 19.37 4.15
C MET A 75 6.25 17.86 4.32
N ASN A 76 5.11 17.16 4.34
CA ASN A 76 5.10 15.71 4.38
C ASN A 76 5.62 15.14 3.04
N ASN A 77 6.49 14.15 3.12
CA ASN A 77 7.10 13.48 1.97
C ASN A 77 6.08 12.91 0.97
N LEU A 78 4.94 12.42 1.45
CA LEU A 78 3.87 11.86 0.61
C LEU A 78 3.23 12.88 -0.35
N TYR A 79 3.30 14.19 -0.04
CA TYR A 79 2.63 15.24 -0.81
C TYR A 79 3.59 16.06 -1.68
N THR A 80 4.85 15.65 -1.79
CA THR A 80 5.88 16.46 -2.42
C THR A 80 6.56 15.78 -3.62
N GLY A 81 6.00 14.69 -4.13
CA GLY A 81 6.52 13.93 -5.28
C GLY A 81 7.34 12.71 -4.87
N ASN A 82 8.31 12.34 -5.70
CA ASN A 82 9.07 11.10 -5.53
C ASN A 82 9.90 11.09 -4.23
N ALA A 83 9.45 10.30 -3.27
CA ALA A 83 10.09 10.17 -1.95
C ALA A 83 11.55 9.68 -2.01
N LEU A 84 11.93 8.95 -3.06
CA LEU A 84 13.28 8.41 -3.23
C LEU A 84 14.31 9.45 -3.68
N LEU A 85 13.87 10.69 -3.98
CA LEU A 85 14.73 11.82 -4.30
C LEU A 85 15.00 12.73 -3.09
N SER A 86 14.28 12.54 -1.98
CA SER A 86 14.47 13.36 -0.78
C SER A 86 15.72 12.93 0.01
N TYR A 87 16.32 13.88 0.72
CA TYR A 87 17.37 13.56 1.71
C TYR A 87 16.80 12.62 2.79
N PRO A 88 17.62 11.73 3.38
CA PRO A 88 17.22 10.98 4.56
C PRO A 88 16.86 11.93 5.70
N ALA A 89 15.77 11.66 6.42
CA ALA A 89 15.42 12.41 7.63
C ALA A 89 16.40 12.08 8.77
N PRO A 90 16.48 12.92 9.83
CA PRO A 90 17.45 12.73 10.91
C PRO A 90 17.34 11.40 11.66
N ASP A 91 16.15 10.79 11.63
CA ASP A 91 15.82 9.50 12.26
C ASP A 91 15.88 8.31 11.28
N GLU A 92 16.19 8.58 10.00
CA GLU A 92 16.34 7.54 8.98
C GLU A 92 17.80 7.12 8.80
N ALA A 93 18.03 5.87 8.43
CA ALA A 93 19.35 5.40 8.04
C ALA A 93 19.82 6.10 6.75
N ALA A 94 21.12 6.41 6.65
CA ALA A 94 21.70 7.11 5.50
C ALA A 94 21.43 6.40 4.15
N ASP A 95 21.30 5.07 4.17
CA ASP A 95 21.00 4.22 3.00
C ASP A 95 19.51 3.96 2.79
N SER A 96 18.62 4.65 3.53
CA SER A 96 17.16 4.43 3.47
C SER A 96 16.60 4.58 2.06
N ARG A 97 17.10 5.52 1.26
CA ARG A 97 16.64 5.76 -0.11
C ARG A 97 17.08 4.64 -1.07
N GLU A 98 18.30 4.13 -0.92
CA GLU A 98 18.78 2.98 -1.71
C GLU A 98 18.05 1.70 -1.33
N ASN A 99 17.81 1.49 -0.04
CA ASN A 99 17.00 0.37 0.45
C ASN A 99 15.55 0.46 -0.06
N GLY A 100 14.97 1.67 -0.12
CA GLY A 100 13.65 1.91 -0.71
C GLY A 100 13.59 1.59 -2.21
N LYS A 101 14.61 2.00 -2.98
CA LYS A 101 14.72 1.65 -4.41
C LYS A 101 14.87 0.13 -4.61
N ALA A 102 15.66 -0.54 -3.78
CA ALA A 102 15.82 -1.98 -3.81
C ALA A 102 14.48 -2.68 -3.48
N ALA A 103 13.79 -2.25 -2.43
CA ALA A 103 12.49 -2.79 -2.05
C ALA A 103 11.46 -2.63 -3.17
N ASN A 104 11.41 -1.48 -3.85
CA ASN A 104 10.51 -1.27 -5.00
C ASN A 104 10.84 -2.20 -6.17
N ARG A 105 12.13 -2.35 -6.51
CA ARG A 105 12.55 -3.24 -7.60
C ARG A 105 12.24 -4.71 -7.30
N ASP A 106 12.40 -5.12 -6.05
CA ASP A 106 12.25 -6.51 -5.61
C ASP A 106 10.80 -6.83 -5.17
N SER A 107 9.91 -5.82 -5.20
CA SER A 107 8.49 -5.97 -4.89
C SER A 107 7.79 -6.90 -5.88
N ARG A 108 6.87 -7.69 -5.36
CA ARG A 108 5.95 -8.48 -6.18
C ARG A 108 4.63 -7.75 -6.34
N VAL A 109 4.11 -7.73 -7.55
CA VAL A 109 2.76 -7.20 -7.78
C VAL A 109 1.76 -8.17 -7.14
N SER A 110 0.80 -7.62 -6.40
CA SER A 110 -0.30 -8.41 -5.84
C SER A 110 -1.07 -9.11 -6.97
N PRO A 111 -1.45 -10.39 -6.81
CA PRO A 111 -2.34 -11.05 -7.77
C PRO A 111 -3.73 -10.42 -7.84
N TYR A 112 -4.07 -9.54 -6.90
CA TYR A 112 -5.34 -8.79 -6.87
C TYR A 112 -5.20 -7.36 -7.41
N PHE A 113 -4.04 -7.00 -7.95
CA PHE A 113 -3.83 -5.65 -8.49
C PHE A 113 -4.70 -5.43 -9.74
N GLY A 114 -5.55 -4.41 -9.73
CA GLY A 114 -6.55 -4.13 -10.77
C GLY A 114 -7.93 -4.76 -10.50
N LEU A 115 -8.10 -5.50 -9.40
CA LEU A 115 -9.40 -6.07 -9.05
C LEU A 115 -10.44 -4.99 -8.72
N SER A 116 -10.01 -3.79 -8.32
CA SER A 116 -10.89 -2.63 -8.10
C SER A 116 -11.69 -2.24 -9.34
N ASP A 117 -11.20 -2.54 -10.54
CA ASP A 117 -11.90 -2.26 -11.80
C ASP A 117 -13.22 -3.03 -11.95
N VAL A 118 -13.37 -4.12 -11.20
CA VAL A 118 -14.57 -4.97 -11.18
C VAL A 118 -15.23 -5.04 -9.80
N ALA A 119 -14.86 -4.14 -8.90
CA ALA A 119 -15.36 -4.14 -7.52
C ALA A 119 -16.88 -3.95 -7.45
N ASP A 120 -17.48 -3.22 -8.40
CA ASP A 120 -18.91 -3.00 -8.46
C ASP A 120 -19.72 -4.28 -8.78
N GLU A 121 -19.06 -5.32 -9.28
CA GLU A 121 -19.68 -6.64 -9.52
C GLU A 121 -19.75 -7.48 -8.24
N ILE A 122 -19.02 -7.13 -7.19
CA ILE A 122 -18.90 -7.92 -5.96
C ILE A 122 -20.09 -7.63 -5.05
N ASP A 123 -20.67 -8.68 -4.47
CA ASP A 123 -21.66 -8.55 -3.40
C ASP A 123 -21.03 -7.90 -2.17
N THR A 124 -21.33 -6.61 -1.98
CA THR A 124 -20.77 -5.81 -0.88
C THR A 124 -21.24 -6.27 0.50
N GLN A 125 -22.46 -6.81 0.61
CA GLN A 125 -22.97 -7.35 1.86
C GLN A 125 -22.15 -8.59 2.26
N LEU A 126 -21.85 -9.45 1.31
CA LEU A 126 -21.03 -10.64 1.54
C LEU A 126 -19.60 -10.28 1.96
N VAL A 127 -19.04 -9.18 1.44
CA VAL A 127 -17.73 -8.66 1.88
C VAL A 127 -17.78 -8.22 3.35
N GLU A 128 -18.82 -7.49 3.77
CA GLU A 128 -18.99 -7.07 5.16
C GLU A 128 -19.25 -8.27 6.11
N ASP A 129 -20.00 -9.26 5.66
CA ASP A 129 -20.21 -10.48 6.41
C ASP A 129 -18.90 -11.26 6.59
N MET A 130 -18.05 -11.34 5.56
CA MET A 130 -16.72 -11.95 5.64
C MET A 130 -15.80 -11.17 6.58
N ARG A 131 -15.87 -9.83 6.59
CA ARG A 131 -15.12 -9.01 7.54
C ARG A 131 -15.55 -9.31 8.98
N THR A 132 -16.84 -9.35 9.24
CA THR A 132 -17.41 -9.69 10.55
C THR A 132 -16.99 -11.10 11.02
N LEU A 133 -16.98 -12.06 10.09
CA LEU A 133 -16.50 -13.41 10.35
C LEU A 133 -15.01 -13.40 10.70
N SER A 134 -14.19 -12.69 9.95
CA SER A 134 -12.76 -12.51 10.22
C SER A 134 -12.50 -11.92 11.60
N ASP A 135 -13.20 -10.83 11.95
CA ASP A 135 -13.08 -10.19 13.26
C ASP A 135 -13.44 -11.13 14.40
N THR A 136 -14.46 -11.97 14.20
CA THR A 136 -14.88 -13.00 15.19
C THR A 136 -13.76 -14.01 15.42
N TYR A 137 -13.14 -14.54 14.37
CA TYR A 137 -12.05 -15.49 14.49
C TYR A 137 -10.77 -14.84 15.02
N MET A 138 -10.47 -13.61 14.65
CA MET A 138 -9.36 -12.85 15.22
C MET A 138 -9.55 -12.60 16.71
N ALA A 139 -10.76 -12.25 17.16
CA ALA A 139 -11.06 -12.07 18.58
C ALA A 139 -10.86 -13.39 19.37
N ARG A 140 -11.28 -14.53 18.81
CA ARG A 140 -11.04 -15.85 19.41
C ARG A 140 -9.54 -16.16 19.51
N MET A 141 -8.77 -15.88 18.47
CA MET A 141 -7.31 -16.05 18.47
C MET A 141 -6.65 -15.22 19.58
N TYR A 142 -7.02 -13.95 19.70
CA TYR A 142 -6.46 -13.06 20.74
C TYR A 142 -6.93 -13.42 22.17
N ALA A 143 -8.03 -14.15 22.31
CA ALA A 143 -8.52 -14.61 23.61
C ALA A 143 -7.78 -15.87 24.12
N CYS A 144 -6.95 -16.52 23.31
CA CYS A 144 -6.14 -17.66 23.76
C CYS A 144 -5.16 -17.23 24.84
N ALA A 145 -5.24 -17.86 26.00
CA ALA A 145 -4.47 -17.48 27.20
C ALA A 145 -3.04 -18.02 27.20
N ASN A 146 -2.75 -19.02 26.38
CA ASN A 146 -1.46 -19.71 26.35
C ASN A 146 -1.17 -20.35 24.97
N ALA A 147 0.06 -20.83 24.79
CA ALA A 147 0.52 -21.43 23.54
C ALA A 147 -0.23 -22.70 23.14
N THR A 148 -0.73 -23.46 24.10
CA THR A 148 -1.50 -24.70 23.83
C THR A 148 -2.86 -24.35 23.24
N GLU A 149 -3.60 -23.44 23.85
CA GLU A 149 -4.88 -22.96 23.31
C GLU A 149 -4.74 -22.33 21.93
N LEU A 150 -3.65 -21.57 21.70
CA LEU A 150 -3.37 -20.98 20.39
C LEU A 150 -3.07 -22.07 19.34
N ALA A 151 -2.34 -23.12 19.70
CA ALA A 151 -2.07 -24.25 18.80
C ALA A 151 -3.36 -25.00 18.46
N ASP A 152 -4.19 -25.29 19.45
CA ASP A 152 -5.51 -25.94 19.27
C ASP A 152 -6.42 -25.07 18.38
N PHE A 153 -6.40 -23.75 18.56
CA PHE A 153 -7.13 -22.83 17.68
C PHE A 153 -6.68 -22.99 16.22
N PHE A 154 -5.36 -22.94 15.95
CA PHE A 154 -4.85 -23.06 14.58
C PHE A 154 -5.09 -24.44 13.96
N GLU A 155 -5.12 -25.50 14.74
CA GLU A 155 -5.45 -26.84 14.26
C GLU A 155 -6.91 -26.94 13.78
N ASN A 156 -7.83 -26.28 14.48
CA ASN A 156 -9.26 -26.41 14.24
C ASN A 156 -9.83 -25.30 13.33
N VAL A 157 -9.25 -24.10 13.33
CA VAL A 157 -9.81 -22.91 12.68
C VAL A 157 -10.12 -23.13 11.19
N LYS A 158 -9.30 -23.86 10.47
CA LYS A 158 -9.50 -24.14 9.05
C LYS A 158 -10.77 -24.94 8.79
N THR A 159 -11.01 -25.98 9.60
CA THR A 159 -12.19 -26.84 9.49
C THR A 159 -13.45 -26.07 9.84
N GLU A 160 -13.40 -25.31 10.93
CA GLU A 160 -14.52 -24.47 11.36
C GLU A 160 -14.86 -23.41 10.32
N LEU A 161 -13.84 -22.66 9.84
CA LEU A 161 -14.02 -21.59 8.86
C LEU A 161 -14.64 -22.10 7.55
N TYR A 162 -14.18 -23.24 7.05
CA TYR A 162 -14.73 -23.86 5.84
C TYR A 162 -16.17 -24.38 6.01
N ALA A 163 -16.63 -24.58 7.24
CA ALA A 163 -18.00 -24.95 7.53
C ALA A 163 -18.96 -23.74 7.53
N GLU A 164 -18.43 -22.52 7.73
CA GLU A 164 -19.23 -21.31 7.84
C GLU A 164 -20.01 -21.01 6.55
N PRO A 165 -21.32 -20.72 6.64
CA PRO A 165 -22.15 -20.40 5.47
C PRO A 165 -21.63 -19.18 4.69
N VAL A 166 -21.18 -18.14 5.40
CA VAL A 166 -20.62 -16.91 4.83
C VAL A 166 -19.36 -17.22 4.04
N TYR A 167 -18.47 -18.04 4.57
CA TYR A 167 -17.26 -18.49 3.88
C TYR A 167 -17.62 -19.25 2.58
N LYS A 168 -18.54 -20.18 2.65
CA LYS A 168 -19.00 -20.95 1.47
C LYS A 168 -19.62 -20.05 0.40
N ALA A 169 -20.41 -19.05 0.81
CA ALA A 169 -21.00 -18.09 -0.11
C ALA A 169 -19.92 -17.23 -0.79
N ALA A 170 -18.92 -16.75 -0.03
CA ALA A 170 -17.83 -15.93 -0.56
C ALA A 170 -16.94 -16.66 -1.58
N PHE A 171 -16.83 -17.99 -1.46
CA PHE A 171 -16.08 -18.85 -2.38
C PHE A 171 -16.97 -19.64 -3.36
N SER A 172 -18.22 -19.21 -3.54
CA SER A 172 -19.11 -19.77 -4.55
C SER A 172 -18.56 -19.53 -5.96
N THR A 173 -18.65 -20.54 -6.84
CA THR A 173 -18.05 -20.56 -8.19
C THR A 173 -19.10 -20.54 -9.32
N GLY A 174 -20.37 -20.21 -9.03
CA GLY A 174 -21.40 -20.11 -10.07
C GLY A 174 -21.11 -19.01 -11.08
N ASP A 175 -21.34 -19.23 -12.38
CA ASP A 175 -21.05 -18.27 -13.46
C ASP A 175 -21.74 -16.91 -13.26
N ASP A 176 -22.95 -16.91 -12.72
CA ASP A 176 -23.73 -15.70 -12.41
C ASP A 176 -23.53 -15.20 -10.95
N SER A 177 -22.61 -15.80 -10.22
CA SER A 177 -22.35 -15.43 -8.83
C SER A 177 -21.62 -14.11 -8.72
N ASN A 178 -22.11 -13.23 -7.84
CA ASN A 178 -21.44 -11.99 -7.42
C ASN A 178 -20.54 -12.20 -6.20
N SER A 179 -20.23 -13.44 -5.85
CA SER A 179 -19.29 -13.73 -4.78
C SER A 179 -17.92 -13.16 -5.11
N PRO A 180 -17.14 -12.70 -4.11
CA PRO A 180 -15.80 -12.18 -4.33
C PRO A 180 -14.90 -13.14 -5.14
N TYR A 181 -15.00 -14.43 -4.87
CA TYR A 181 -14.22 -15.43 -5.58
C TYR A 181 -14.65 -15.60 -7.06
N ALA A 182 -15.95 -15.63 -7.35
CA ALA A 182 -16.43 -15.78 -8.72
C ALA A 182 -16.09 -14.54 -9.58
N VAL A 183 -16.24 -13.34 -9.03
CA VAL A 183 -15.84 -12.09 -9.70
C VAL A 183 -14.33 -12.10 -9.98
N TYR A 184 -13.51 -12.46 -8.98
CA TYR A 184 -12.08 -12.60 -9.15
C TYR A 184 -11.72 -13.64 -10.23
N ALA A 185 -12.35 -14.80 -10.23
CA ALA A 185 -12.08 -15.85 -11.21
C ALA A 185 -12.38 -15.38 -12.64
N ARG A 186 -13.53 -14.72 -12.88
CA ARG A 186 -13.86 -14.14 -14.18
C ARG A 186 -12.90 -13.04 -14.61
N TRP A 187 -12.47 -12.19 -13.67
CA TRP A 187 -11.49 -11.15 -13.93
C TRP A 187 -10.12 -11.73 -14.32
N VAL A 188 -9.65 -12.75 -13.61
CA VAL A 188 -8.41 -13.47 -13.95
C VAL A 188 -8.51 -14.13 -15.34
N GLU A 189 -9.61 -14.80 -15.66
CA GLU A 189 -9.83 -15.43 -16.97
C GLU A 189 -9.81 -14.41 -18.11
N LYS A 190 -10.34 -13.20 -17.88
CA LYS A 190 -10.32 -12.11 -18.85
C LYS A 190 -8.91 -11.60 -19.12
N LEU A 191 -8.05 -11.54 -18.09
CA LEU A 191 -6.65 -11.07 -18.22
C LEU A 191 -5.72 -12.14 -18.78
N TRP A 192 -5.94 -13.39 -18.40
CA TRP A 192 -5.16 -14.57 -18.82
C TRP A 192 -6.10 -15.68 -19.26
N PRO A 193 -6.69 -15.60 -20.47
CA PRO A 193 -7.56 -16.65 -20.99
C PRO A 193 -6.85 -17.99 -20.95
N SER A 194 -7.53 -19.01 -20.42
CA SER A 194 -7.04 -20.39 -20.47
C SER A 194 -6.89 -20.79 -21.94
N ALA A 195 -5.70 -21.20 -22.36
CA ALA A 195 -5.41 -21.62 -23.73
C ALA A 195 -6.06 -22.97 -24.06
#